data_6385479edd964c6be0c3645baa89b297
#
_entry.id   6385479edd964c6be0c3645baa89b297
#
_cell.length_a   1.000
_cell.length_b   1.000
_cell.length_c   1.000
_cell.angle_alpha   90.00
_cell.angle_beta   90.00
_cell.angle_gamma   90.00
#
_symmetry.space_group_name_H-M   'P 1'
#
loop_
_entity.id
_entity.type
_entity.pdbx_description
1 polymer ?
#
loop_
_entity_poly.entity_id
_entity_poly.type
_entity_poly.pdbx_seq_one_letter_code
_entity_poly.pdbx_strand_id
1 'polypeptide(L)'
;MDLKGLPQTVQNFIEETIQNRENGKFPDNETCQKVMEYAADTGSQKLAGLGLYYLAEYYWQNDQYENTLQCLTESIGYLKNEQMYELLARTYNMMGAVSDRKNNRMVALSSYYNCLQYAEKYHFYYIQGMAESNIAYTLVRMRLRQEAIQHYRTAIDFYSKSEKTYQLNYNRINCMIECGCCHMYMGEMEEALRLWNQIEQIIREAPESYYSKITLEMYRISCELLQGHEEEALKLAADLLEQLSDRDVFEEIMDELVILAGILEILPDGKYLEELIRIIDEKHIEEHYNIFLDLYPIKSEFLQKKGLTWEYIDYTRQYFDIYEKYQRENREALINVIELQNRLKNVTLDWTNMKASNQELESLAMHDELTGLANRTFLHEYLTSSFEHAYEEHELMGVELMDIDFFKEYNDHYGHLAGDQCLKAIAGVLRKQQVPGKIFCARYGGDEFMILYTGMTVEKIRRVAEDILREVRKLKLPHECSNCSNYVSVSQGVFVRIPVGNSKEWDFTSRADDLLYKTKSCGRNSICLSTERFRDKFIEIK
;
A
#
# COMPACT_ATOMS: atom_id res chain seq x y z
N MET A 1 5.92 -7.08 -9.41
CA MET A 1 6.32 -6.70 -8.02
C MET A 1 7.82 -6.43 -8.01
N ASP A 2 8.31 -5.31 -7.48
CA ASP A 2 9.76 -5.06 -7.38
C ASP A 2 10.34 -5.80 -6.18
N LEU A 3 11.12 -6.88 -6.47
CA LEU A 3 11.76 -7.75 -5.48
C LEU A 3 13.24 -7.37 -5.26
N LYS A 4 13.72 -6.27 -5.85
CA LYS A 4 15.10 -5.80 -5.71
C LYS A 4 15.43 -5.54 -4.23
N GLY A 5 16.61 -6.00 -3.83
CA GLY A 5 17.10 -5.87 -2.45
C GLY A 5 16.76 -7.03 -1.53
N LEU A 6 15.94 -8.01 -1.97
CA LEU A 6 15.72 -9.25 -1.22
C LEU A 6 16.77 -10.30 -1.60
N PRO A 7 17.14 -11.22 -0.69
CA PRO A 7 18.01 -12.35 -1.02
C PRO A 7 17.43 -13.22 -2.14
N GLN A 8 18.30 -13.78 -2.99
CA GLN A 8 17.89 -14.56 -4.16
C GLN A 8 16.97 -15.74 -3.81
N THR A 9 17.19 -16.38 -2.67
CA THR A 9 16.35 -17.48 -2.17
C THR A 9 14.92 -17.03 -1.89
N VAL A 10 14.73 -15.84 -1.33
CA VAL A 10 13.41 -15.24 -1.05
C VAL A 10 12.75 -14.76 -2.34
N GLN A 11 13.53 -14.17 -3.27
CA GLN A 11 13.02 -13.77 -4.58
C GLN A 11 12.49 -14.98 -5.36
N ASN A 12 13.28 -16.05 -5.48
CA ASN A 12 12.88 -17.28 -6.17
C ASN A 12 11.61 -17.87 -5.56
N PHE A 13 11.52 -17.86 -4.23
CA PHE A 13 10.36 -18.33 -3.51
C PHE A 13 9.09 -17.53 -3.80
N ILE A 14 9.19 -16.19 -3.79
CA ILE A 14 8.06 -15.30 -4.11
C ILE A 14 7.65 -15.47 -5.57
N GLU A 15 8.62 -15.57 -6.50
CA GLU A 15 8.37 -15.81 -7.91
C GLU A 15 7.67 -17.15 -8.15
N GLU A 16 8.12 -18.21 -7.48
CA GLU A 16 7.47 -19.51 -7.52
C GLU A 16 6.04 -19.46 -6.96
N THR A 17 5.82 -18.75 -5.86
CA THR A 17 4.49 -18.53 -5.27
C THR A 17 3.56 -17.79 -6.24
N ILE A 18 4.05 -16.74 -6.89
CA ILE A 18 3.28 -16.00 -7.89
C ILE A 18 2.93 -16.90 -9.08
N GLN A 19 3.89 -17.67 -9.60
CA GLN A 19 3.68 -18.58 -10.73
C GLN A 19 2.74 -19.74 -10.38
N ASN A 20 2.84 -20.29 -9.18
CA ASN A 20 1.93 -21.31 -8.68
C ASN A 20 0.50 -20.77 -8.57
N ARG A 21 0.34 -19.53 -8.11
CA ARG A 21 -0.95 -18.86 -8.01
C ARG A 21 -1.61 -18.63 -9.37
N GLU A 22 -0.84 -18.29 -10.40
CA GLU A 22 -1.34 -18.20 -11.78
C GLU A 22 -1.88 -19.53 -12.28
N ASN A 23 -1.39 -20.65 -11.73
CA ASN A 23 -1.85 -22.01 -11.99
C ASN A 23 -2.90 -22.51 -10.99
N GLY A 24 -3.50 -21.63 -10.17
CA GLY A 24 -4.52 -21.97 -9.19
C GLY A 24 -3.99 -22.67 -7.93
N LYS A 25 -2.66 -22.68 -7.71
CA LYS A 25 -2.04 -23.23 -6.51
C LYS A 25 -1.68 -22.10 -5.55
N PHE A 26 -2.11 -22.23 -4.33
CA PHE A 26 -1.89 -21.24 -3.28
C PHE A 26 -0.73 -21.64 -2.37
N PRO A 27 -0.10 -20.69 -1.67
CA PRO A 27 0.99 -20.99 -0.76
C PRO A 27 0.51 -21.86 0.41
N ASP A 28 1.31 -22.83 0.79
CA ASP A 28 1.07 -23.63 1.99
C ASP A 28 1.53 -22.88 3.26
N ASN A 29 1.14 -23.39 4.43
CA ASN A 29 1.46 -22.77 5.71
C ASN A 29 2.97 -22.74 6.00
N GLU A 30 3.70 -23.80 5.66
CA GLU A 30 5.16 -23.88 5.89
C GLU A 30 5.89 -22.78 5.12
N THR A 31 5.47 -22.57 3.91
CA THR A 31 5.91 -21.54 3.00
C THR A 31 5.69 -20.13 3.58
N CYS A 32 4.46 -19.85 4.05
CA CYS A 32 4.12 -18.56 4.67
C CYS A 32 4.94 -18.31 5.95
N GLN A 33 5.12 -19.34 6.80
CA GLN A 33 5.90 -19.23 8.03
C GLN A 33 7.37 -18.92 7.75
N LYS A 34 8.00 -19.54 6.75
CA LYS A 34 9.38 -19.22 6.35
C LYS A 34 9.57 -17.76 5.94
N VAL A 35 8.60 -17.17 5.22
CA VAL A 35 8.64 -15.73 4.87
C VAL A 35 8.56 -14.87 6.13
N MET A 36 7.69 -15.23 7.07
CA MET A 36 7.53 -14.49 8.32
C MET A 36 8.76 -14.59 9.23
N GLU A 37 9.37 -15.77 9.36
CA GLU A 37 10.63 -15.98 10.10
C GLU A 37 11.74 -15.11 9.50
N TYR A 38 11.89 -15.14 8.18
CA TYR A 38 12.88 -14.34 7.48
C TYR A 38 12.63 -12.83 7.62
N ALA A 39 11.36 -12.41 7.64
CA ALA A 39 11.00 -11.02 7.91
C ALA A 39 11.41 -10.58 9.33
N ALA A 40 11.22 -11.47 10.32
CA ALA A 40 11.63 -11.21 11.71
C ALA A 40 13.16 -11.13 11.86
N ASP A 41 13.90 -12.05 11.23
CA ASP A 41 15.36 -12.11 11.31
C ASP A 41 16.04 -10.89 10.66
N THR A 42 15.44 -10.38 9.57
CA THR A 42 16.00 -9.25 8.81
C THR A 42 15.43 -7.89 9.22
N GLY A 43 14.36 -7.86 10.02
CA GLY A 43 13.60 -6.64 10.34
C GLY A 43 12.89 -6.03 9.13
N SER A 44 12.71 -6.81 8.03
CA SER A 44 12.14 -6.32 6.77
C SER A 44 10.63 -6.14 6.86
N GLN A 45 10.17 -4.89 6.93
CA GLN A 45 8.74 -4.55 6.91
C GLN A 45 8.06 -4.99 5.61
N LYS A 46 8.77 -4.94 4.49
CA LYS A 46 8.30 -5.40 3.18
C LYS A 46 7.95 -6.89 3.20
N LEU A 47 8.83 -7.72 3.77
CA LEU A 47 8.59 -9.16 3.89
C LEU A 47 7.50 -9.49 4.90
N ALA A 48 7.42 -8.74 6.00
CA ALA A 48 6.34 -8.91 6.98
C ALA A 48 4.96 -8.66 6.34
N GLY A 49 4.80 -7.58 5.59
CA GLY A 49 3.56 -7.28 4.88
C GLY A 49 3.19 -8.35 3.84
N LEU A 50 4.17 -8.82 3.08
CA LEU A 50 4.00 -9.87 2.08
C LEU A 50 3.62 -11.23 2.71
N GLY A 51 4.34 -11.63 3.76
CA GLY A 51 4.11 -12.88 4.48
C GLY A 51 2.73 -12.94 5.12
N LEU A 52 2.29 -11.85 5.74
CA LEU A 52 0.94 -11.73 6.30
C LEU A 52 -0.15 -11.84 5.22
N TYR A 53 0.06 -11.24 4.05
CA TYR A 53 -0.88 -11.36 2.94
C TYR A 53 -1.00 -12.81 2.45
N TYR A 54 0.12 -13.52 2.24
CA TYR A 54 0.08 -14.93 1.82
C TYR A 54 -0.49 -15.86 2.89
N LEU A 55 -0.19 -15.59 4.16
CA LEU A 55 -0.80 -16.33 5.28
C LEU A 55 -2.32 -16.12 5.32
N ALA A 56 -2.79 -14.91 5.00
CA ALA A 56 -4.22 -14.64 4.86
C ALA A 56 -4.85 -15.45 3.71
N GLU A 57 -4.17 -15.58 2.55
CA GLU A 57 -4.63 -16.44 1.44
C GLU A 57 -4.72 -17.91 1.86
N TYR A 58 -3.74 -18.40 2.61
CA TYR A 58 -3.77 -19.75 3.16
C TYR A 58 -4.97 -19.96 4.10
N TYR A 59 -5.20 -19.03 5.05
CA TYR A 59 -6.34 -19.12 5.97
C TYR A 59 -7.68 -19.01 5.25
N TRP A 60 -7.77 -18.16 4.23
CA TRP A 60 -8.96 -18.02 3.38
C TRP A 60 -9.38 -19.34 2.76
N GLN A 61 -8.44 -20.09 2.20
CA GLN A 61 -8.70 -21.38 1.57
C GLN A 61 -9.11 -22.49 2.53
N ASN A 62 -8.72 -22.35 3.79
CA ASN A 62 -9.09 -23.29 4.85
C ASN A 62 -10.30 -22.80 5.67
N ASP A 63 -11.10 -21.87 5.10
CA ASP A 63 -12.31 -21.28 5.72
C ASP A 63 -12.09 -20.66 7.11
N GLN A 64 -10.83 -20.29 7.43
CA GLN A 64 -10.44 -19.67 8.69
C GLN A 64 -10.58 -18.15 8.61
N TYR A 65 -11.80 -17.65 8.43
CA TYR A 65 -12.10 -16.24 8.13
C TYR A 65 -11.59 -15.24 9.16
N GLU A 66 -11.55 -15.60 10.45
CA GLU A 66 -11.05 -14.72 11.52
C GLU A 66 -9.54 -14.51 11.42
N ASN A 67 -8.81 -15.62 11.23
CA ASN A 67 -7.35 -15.57 11.01
C ASN A 67 -7.02 -14.79 9.72
N THR A 68 -7.81 -15.00 8.67
CA THR A 68 -7.69 -14.24 7.41
C THR A 68 -7.80 -12.74 7.66
N LEU A 69 -8.87 -12.27 8.32
CA LEU A 69 -9.08 -10.85 8.61
C LEU A 69 -7.99 -10.27 9.51
N GLN A 70 -7.52 -11.02 10.49
CA GLN A 70 -6.42 -10.58 11.34
C GLN A 70 -5.15 -10.35 10.53
N CYS A 71 -4.71 -11.33 9.74
CA CYS A 71 -3.51 -11.21 8.91
C CYS A 71 -3.63 -10.06 7.90
N LEU A 72 -4.78 -9.91 7.21
CA LEU A 72 -5.02 -8.81 6.27
C LEU A 72 -4.93 -7.45 6.97
N THR A 73 -5.54 -7.34 8.16
CA THR A 73 -5.54 -6.11 8.95
C THR A 73 -4.12 -5.70 9.35
N GLU A 74 -3.33 -6.63 9.85
CA GLU A 74 -1.95 -6.40 10.24
C GLU A 74 -1.07 -6.06 9.03
N SER A 75 -1.32 -6.66 7.86
CA SER A 75 -0.55 -6.40 6.63
C SER A 75 -0.69 -4.97 6.10
N ILE A 76 -1.85 -4.32 6.29
CA ILE A 76 -2.15 -2.98 5.72
C ILE A 76 -1.09 -1.95 6.10
N GLY A 77 -0.66 -1.92 7.38
CA GLY A 77 0.35 -0.98 7.86
C GLY A 77 1.67 -1.12 7.11
N TYR A 78 2.16 -2.35 7.01
CA TYR A 78 3.40 -2.66 6.32
C TYR A 78 3.32 -2.36 4.82
N LEU A 79 2.25 -2.81 4.15
CA LEU A 79 2.06 -2.62 2.71
C LEU A 79 1.95 -1.14 2.32
N LYS A 80 1.32 -0.33 3.17
CA LYS A 80 1.20 1.11 2.96
C LYS A 80 2.53 1.84 3.13
N ASN A 81 3.31 1.48 4.15
CA ASN A 81 4.62 2.07 4.43
C ASN A 81 5.63 1.76 3.32
N GLU A 82 5.64 0.51 2.87
CA GLU A 82 6.51 0.01 1.81
C GLU A 82 5.99 0.34 0.39
N GLN A 83 4.91 1.13 0.27
CA GLN A 83 4.29 1.55 -0.98
C GLN A 83 3.89 0.38 -1.91
N MET A 84 3.56 -0.78 -1.34
CA MET A 84 3.13 -1.98 -2.08
C MET A 84 1.65 -1.89 -2.45
N TYR A 85 1.28 -0.86 -3.22
CA TYR A 85 -0.10 -0.47 -3.45
C TYR A 85 -0.94 -1.49 -4.21
N GLU A 86 -0.33 -2.30 -5.08
CA GLU A 86 -1.03 -3.40 -5.76
C GLU A 86 -1.49 -4.45 -4.75
N LEU A 87 -0.59 -4.88 -3.87
CA LEU A 87 -0.92 -5.86 -2.85
C LEU A 87 -1.89 -5.30 -1.81
N LEU A 88 -1.76 -4.00 -1.48
CA LEU A 88 -2.70 -3.30 -0.62
C LEU A 88 -4.12 -3.27 -1.20
N ALA A 89 -4.27 -3.03 -2.51
CA ALA A 89 -5.56 -3.12 -3.19
C ALA A 89 -6.14 -4.55 -3.14
N ARG A 90 -5.32 -5.57 -3.39
CA ARG A 90 -5.71 -6.99 -3.24
C ARG A 90 -6.11 -7.34 -1.80
N THR A 91 -5.40 -6.79 -0.81
CA THR A 91 -5.73 -6.95 0.62
C THR A 91 -7.15 -6.44 0.91
N TYR A 92 -7.48 -5.24 0.46
CA TYR A 92 -8.83 -4.70 0.63
C TYR A 92 -9.89 -5.51 -0.13
N ASN A 93 -9.58 -5.99 -1.34
CA ASN A 93 -10.50 -6.86 -2.08
C ASN A 93 -10.79 -8.16 -1.32
N MET A 94 -9.77 -8.80 -0.76
CA MET A 94 -9.94 -10.02 0.04
C MET A 94 -10.69 -9.76 1.35
N MET A 95 -10.42 -8.64 2.04
CA MET A 95 -11.22 -8.24 3.22
C MET A 95 -12.70 -8.09 2.87
N GLY A 96 -13.00 -7.53 1.71
CA GLY A 96 -14.35 -7.44 1.18
C GLY A 96 -14.98 -8.82 1.00
N ALA A 97 -14.27 -9.74 0.33
CA ALA A 97 -14.75 -11.10 0.08
C ALA A 97 -15.02 -11.89 1.39
N VAL A 98 -14.09 -11.81 2.36
CA VAL A 98 -14.30 -12.41 3.69
C VAL A 98 -15.53 -11.81 4.40
N SER A 99 -15.69 -10.50 4.32
CA SER A 99 -16.82 -9.80 4.96
C SER A 99 -18.15 -10.20 4.30
N ASP A 100 -18.16 -10.39 2.97
CA ASP A 100 -19.36 -10.81 2.25
C ASP A 100 -19.73 -12.27 2.56
N ARG A 101 -18.75 -13.18 2.67
CA ARG A 101 -18.96 -14.55 3.17
C ARG A 101 -19.54 -14.60 4.59
N LYS A 102 -19.11 -13.67 5.45
CA LYS A 102 -19.70 -13.48 6.79
C LYS A 102 -21.00 -12.66 6.76
N ASN A 103 -21.55 -12.41 5.57
CA ASN A 103 -22.77 -11.63 5.34
C ASN A 103 -22.74 -10.19 5.86
N ASN A 104 -21.56 -9.63 6.05
CA ASN A 104 -21.38 -8.24 6.43
C ASN A 104 -21.21 -7.35 5.19
N ARG A 105 -22.31 -7.22 4.43
CA ARG A 105 -22.33 -6.58 3.10
C ARG A 105 -21.87 -5.13 3.11
N MET A 106 -22.17 -4.37 4.16
CA MET A 106 -21.73 -2.96 4.26
C MET A 106 -20.21 -2.84 4.42
N VAL A 107 -19.60 -3.72 5.21
CA VAL A 107 -18.15 -3.76 5.38
C VAL A 107 -17.48 -4.31 4.11
N ALA A 108 -18.11 -5.28 3.44
CA ALA A 108 -17.65 -5.78 2.16
C ALA A 108 -17.58 -4.64 1.12
N LEU A 109 -18.66 -3.90 0.93
CA LEU A 109 -18.71 -2.75 0.02
C LEU A 109 -17.66 -1.69 0.38
N SER A 110 -17.55 -1.33 1.66
CA SER A 110 -16.52 -0.37 2.11
C SER A 110 -15.11 -0.84 1.76
N SER A 111 -14.82 -2.13 1.94
CA SER A 111 -13.51 -2.72 1.61
C SER A 111 -13.25 -2.72 0.10
N TYR A 112 -14.24 -3.06 -0.72
CA TYR A 112 -14.13 -3.01 -2.18
C TYR A 112 -13.92 -1.58 -2.71
N TYR A 113 -14.60 -0.58 -2.13
CA TYR A 113 -14.35 0.82 -2.50
C TYR A 113 -12.94 1.30 -2.08
N ASN A 114 -12.41 0.83 -0.94
CA ASN A 114 -11.00 1.08 -0.60
C ASN A 114 -10.05 0.41 -1.60
N CYS A 115 -10.37 -0.80 -2.06
CA CYS A 115 -9.62 -1.46 -3.14
C CYS A 115 -9.62 -0.60 -4.41
N LEU A 116 -10.79 -0.15 -4.86
CA LEU A 116 -10.95 0.69 -6.06
C LEU A 116 -10.13 1.97 -5.95
N GLN A 117 -10.13 2.66 -4.81
CA GLN A 117 -9.37 3.88 -4.61
C GLN A 117 -7.87 3.72 -4.93
N TYR A 118 -7.27 2.61 -4.49
CA TYR A 118 -5.87 2.31 -4.81
C TYR A 118 -5.70 1.80 -6.24
N ALA A 119 -6.60 0.93 -6.72
CA ALA A 119 -6.52 0.35 -8.04
C ALA A 119 -6.71 1.41 -9.15
N GLU A 120 -7.58 2.38 -8.98
CA GLU A 120 -7.78 3.53 -9.87
C GLU A 120 -6.56 4.43 -9.90
N LYS A 121 -6.05 4.82 -8.72
CA LYS A 121 -4.91 5.73 -8.59
C LYS A 121 -3.66 5.20 -9.28
N TYR A 122 -3.45 3.89 -9.29
CA TYR A 122 -2.26 3.24 -9.85
C TYR A 122 -2.55 2.43 -11.12
N HIS A 123 -3.77 2.53 -11.70
CA HIS A 123 -4.18 1.91 -12.96
C HIS A 123 -4.08 0.37 -13.01
N PHE A 124 -4.43 -0.30 -11.90
CA PHE A 124 -4.46 -1.76 -11.81
C PHE A 124 -5.79 -2.30 -12.38
N TYR A 125 -5.95 -2.32 -13.70
CA TYR A 125 -7.22 -2.64 -14.37
C TYR A 125 -7.82 -3.99 -13.96
N TYR A 126 -6.99 -5.03 -13.84
CA TYR A 126 -7.48 -6.33 -13.40
C TYR A 126 -8.08 -6.29 -12.00
N ILE A 127 -7.44 -5.58 -11.06
CA ILE A 127 -7.94 -5.44 -9.68
C ILE A 127 -9.20 -4.57 -9.63
N GLN A 128 -9.30 -3.54 -10.49
CA GLN A 128 -10.53 -2.76 -10.66
C GLN A 128 -11.67 -3.65 -11.11
N GLY A 129 -11.43 -4.51 -12.12
CA GLY A 129 -12.42 -5.49 -12.57
C GLY A 129 -12.88 -6.44 -11.48
N MET A 130 -11.94 -6.96 -10.66
CA MET A 130 -12.27 -7.83 -9.52
C MET A 130 -13.14 -7.11 -8.48
N ALA A 131 -12.78 -5.89 -8.10
CA ALA A 131 -13.53 -5.14 -7.09
C ALA A 131 -14.93 -4.77 -7.58
N GLU A 132 -15.05 -4.31 -8.82
CA GLU A 132 -16.34 -4.01 -9.45
C GLU A 132 -17.25 -5.25 -9.55
N SER A 133 -16.70 -6.41 -9.94
CA SER A 133 -17.41 -7.69 -9.98
C SER A 133 -17.92 -8.09 -8.59
N ASN A 134 -17.09 -7.95 -7.56
CA ASN A 134 -17.45 -8.28 -6.19
C ASN A 134 -18.51 -7.31 -5.61
N ILE A 135 -18.42 -6.02 -5.94
CA ILE A 135 -19.47 -5.04 -5.60
C ILE A 135 -20.80 -5.46 -6.25
N ALA A 136 -20.77 -5.78 -7.55
CA ALA A 136 -21.95 -6.22 -8.27
C ALA A 136 -22.58 -7.47 -7.63
N TYR A 137 -21.77 -8.48 -7.34
CA TYR A 137 -22.24 -9.71 -6.66
C TYR A 137 -22.88 -9.40 -5.29
N THR A 138 -22.26 -8.54 -4.48
CA THR A 138 -22.82 -8.10 -3.20
C THR A 138 -24.16 -7.38 -3.38
N LEU A 139 -24.28 -6.51 -4.41
CA LEU A 139 -25.53 -5.80 -4.73
C LEU A 139 -26.63 -6.76 -5.19
N VAL A 140 -26.32 -7.79 -5.97
CA VAL A 140 -27.30 -8.84 -6.32
C VAL A 140 -27.88 -9.50 -5.07
N ARG A 141 -27.03 -9.85 -4.12
CA ARG A 141 -27.44 -10.43 -2.82
C ARG A 141 -28.23 -9.45 -1.95
N MET A 142 -28.09 -8.13 -2.20
CA MET A 142 -28.92 -7.08 -1.60
C MET A 142 -30.21 -6.81 -2.42
N ARG A 143 -30.45 -7.55 -3.50
CA ARG A 143 -31.57 -7.39 -4.45
C ARG A 143 -31.54 -6.07 -5.24
N LEU A 144 -30.40 -5.43 -5.33
CA LEU A 144 -30.15 -4.19 -6.09
C LEU A 144 -29.57 -4.55 -7.48
N ARG A 145 -30.38 -5.28 -8.29
CA ARG A 145 -29.92 -5.86 -9.56
C ARG A 145 -29.63 -4.83 -10.63
N GLN A 146 -30.35 -3.73 -10.65
CA GLN A 146 -30.13 -2.65 -11.63
C GLN A 146 -28.78 -1.98 -11.42
N GLU A 147 -28.43 -1.71 -10.16
CA GLU A 147 -27.15 -1.17 -9.78
C GLU A 147 -26.02 -2.19 -10.04
N ALA A 148 -26.26 -3.46 -9.75
CA ALA A 148 -25.31 -4.54 -10.00
C ALA A 148 -24.94 -4.65 -11.49
N ILE A 149 -25.89 -4.53 -12.40
CA ILE A 149 -25.65 -4.55 -13.85
C ILE A 149 -24.62 -3.47 -14.27
N GLN A 150 -24.69 -2.28 -13.68
CA GLN A 150 -23.73 -1.20 -13.98
C GLN A 150 -22.31 -1.58 -13.57
N HIS A 151 -22.16 -2.13 -12.37
CA HIS A 151 -20.86 -2.60 -11.86
C HIS A 151 -20.33 -3.80 -12.66
N TYR A 152 -21.17 -4.77 -13.02
CA TYR A 152 -20.75 -5.86 -13.91
C TYR A 152 -20.27 -5.38 -15.27
N ARG A 153 -20.96 -4.43 -15.90
CA ARG A 153 -20.54 -3.83 -17.19
C ARG A 153 -19.19 -3.14 -17.04
N THR A 154 -18.98 -2.41 -15.95
CA THR A 154 -17.71 -1.76 -15.63
C THR A 154 -16.59 -2.78 -15.44
N ALA A 155 -16.86 -3.88 -14.71
CA ALA A 155 -15.91 -4.97 -14.51
C ALA A 155 -15.50 -5.63 -15.83
N ILE A 156 -16.46 -5.94 -16.72
CA ILE A 156 -16.22 -6.52 -18.05
C ILE A 156 -15.32 -5.60 -18.89
N ASP A 157 -15.54 -4.27 -18.83
CA ASP A 157 -14.72 -3.27 -19.54
C ASP A 157 -13.29 -3.26 -18.99
N PHE A 158 -13.08 -3.29 -17.67
CA PHE A 158 -11.76 -3.36 -17.07
C PHE A 158 -11.03 -4.67 -17.40
N TYR A 159 -11.71 -5.80 -17.37
CA TYR A 159 -11.13 -7.07 -17.79
C TYR A 159 -10.72 -7.03 -19.27
N SER A 160 -11.46 -6.35 -20.13
CA SER A 160 -11.11 -6.23 -21.55
C SER A 160 -9.85 -5.37 -21.81
N LYS A 161 -9.50 -4.47 -20.87
CA LYS A 161 -8.29 -3.62 -20.90
C LYS A 161 -7.07 -4.25 -20.26
N SER A 162 -7.23 -5.38 -19.57
CA SER A 162 -6.17 -6.08 -18.88
C SER A 162 -5.37 -6.98 -19.82
N GLU A 163 -4.12 -7.29 -19.47
CA GLU A 163 -3.32 -8.26 -20.20
C GLU A 163 -4.01 -9.63 -20.18
N LYS A 164 -4.03 -10.31 -21.34
CA LYS A 164 -4.73 -11.59 -21.50
C LYS A 164 -4.03 -12.68 -20.68
N THR A 165 -4.66 -13.09 -19.60
CA THR A 165 -4.30 -14.25 -18.79
C THR A 165 -5.44 -15.26 -18.75
N TYR A 166 -5.14 -16.49 -18.42
CA TYR A 166 -6.13 -17.56 -18.22
C TYR A 166 -7.21 -17.16 -17.19
N GLN A 167 -6.80 -16.66 -16.03
CA GLN A 167 -7.69 -16.21 -14.96
C GLN A 167 -8.60 -15.03 -15.39
N LEU A 168 -8.12 -14.21 -16.31
CA LEU A 168 -8.89 -13.08 -16.85
C LEU A 168 -10.14 -13.53 -17.58
N ASN A 169 -10.02 -14.55 -18.46
CA ASN A 169 -11.16 -15.05 -19.22
C ASN A 169 -12.20 -15.69 -18.29
N TYR A 170 -11.74 -16.42 -17.27
CA TYR A 170 -12.62 -16.98 -16.24
C TYR A 170 -13.47 -15.89 -15.56
N ASN A 171 -12.81 -14.88 -14.99
CA ASN A 171 -13.53 -13.80 -14.30
C ASN A 171 -14.44 -13.01 -15.22
N ARG A 172 -14.02 -12.78 -16.46
CA ARG A 172 -14.81 -12.06 -17.46
C ARG A 172 -16.08 -12.84 -17.86
N ILE A 173 -15.95 -14.14 -18.13
CA ILE A 173 -17.08 -15.00 -18.49
C ILE A 173 -18.08 -15.07 -17.33
N ASN A 174 -17.61 -15.33 -16.10
CA ASN A 174 -18.48 -15.38 -14.93
C ASN A 174 -19.21 -14.04 -14.72
N CYS A 175 -18.51 -12.92 -14.84
CA CYS A 175 -19.11 -11.60 -14.74
C CYS A 175 -20.20 -11.36 -15.81
N MET A 176 -20.00 -11.87 -17.04
CA MET A 176 -20.98 -11.79 -18.11
C MET A 176 -22.21 -12.69 -17.84
N ILE A 177 -22.00 -13.88 -17.30
CA ILE A 177 -23.08 -14.81 -16.90
C ILE A 177 -23.94 -14.14 -15.82
N GLU A 178 -23.34 -13.66 -14.75
CA GLU A 178 -24.05 -13.01 -13.64
C GLU A 178 -24.81 -11.75 -14.08
N CYS A 179 -24.19 -10.93 -14.95
CA CYS A 179 -24.85 -9.78 -15.56
C CYS A 179 -26.07 -10.21 -16.39
N GLY A 180 -25.93 -11.29 -17.19
CA GLY A 180 -27.01 -11.85 -17.98
C GLY A 180 -28.16 -12.39 -17.13
N CYS A 181 -27.85 -13.07 -16.03
CA CYS A 181 -28.86 -13.52 -15.06
C CYS A 181 -29.64 -12.33 -14.46
N CYS A 182 -28.95 -11.22 -14.15
CA CYS A 182 -29.63 -10.01 -13.69
C CYS A 182 -30.59 -9.44 -14.76
N HIS A 183 -30.17 -9.39 -16.04
CA HIS A 183 -31.01 -8.95 -17.15
C HIS A 183 -32.23 -9.86 -17.33
N MET A 184 -32.07 -11.18 -17.26
CA MET A 184 -33.21 -12.13 -17.33
C MET A 184 -34.22 -11.88 -16.21
N TYR A 185 -33.74 -11.74 -14.98
CA TYR A 185 -34.58 -11.48 -13.81
C TYR A 185 -35.36 -10.18 -13.95
N MET A 186 -34.82 -9.18 -14.66
CA MET A 186 -35.50 -7.91 -14.94
C MET A 186 -36.38 -7.94 -16.20
N GLY A 187 -36.44 -9.06 -16.89
CA GLY A 187 -37.21 -9.18 -18.15
C GLY A 187 -36.50 -8.62 -19.38
N GLU A 188 -35.23 -8.28 -19.29
CA GLU A 188 -34.43 -7.67 -20.37
C GLU A 188 -33.75 -8.77 -21.22
N MET A 189 -34.53 -9.60 -21.86
CA MET A 189 -34.10 -10.84 -22.52
C MET A 189 -33.13 -10.62 -23.69
N GLU A 190 -33.27 -9.53 -24.44
CA GLU A 190 -32.37 -9.20 -25.55
C GLU A 190 -30.93 -8.96 -25.09
N GLU A 191 -30.75 -8.28 -23.96
CA GLU A 191 -29.43 -8.04 -23.40
C GLU A 191 -28.79 -9.34 -22.84
N ALA A 192 -29.60 -10.20 -22.24
CA ALA A 192 -29.12 -11.52 -21.79
C ALA A 192 -28.62 -12.37 -22.98
N LEU A 193 -29.39 -12.45 -24.07
CA LEU A 193 -28.97 -13.17 -25.29
C LEU A 193 -27.76 -12.52 -25.96
N ARG A 194 -27.63 -11.20 -25.92
CA ARG A 194 -26.44 -10.52 -26.44
C ARG A 194 -25.18 -10.91 -25.68
N LEU A 195 -25.23 -10.98 -24.33
CA LEU A 195 -24.12 -11.44 -23.50
C LEU A 195 -23.79 -12.91 -23.79
N TRP A 196 -24.80 -13.77 -23.97
CA TRP A 196 -24.61 -15.16 -24.37
C TRP A 196 -23.78 -15.28 -25.66
N ASN A 197 -24.18 -14.58 -26.72
CA ASN A 197 -23.45 -14.59 -27.99
C ASN A 197 -21.98 -14.16 -27.83
N GLN A 198 -21.71 -13.20 -26.95
CA GLN A 198 -20.32 -12.77 -26.64
C GLN A 198 -19.55 -13.84 -25.88
N ILE A 199 -20.18 -14.53 -24.92
CA ILE A 199 -19.58 -15.64 -24.17
C ILE A 199 -19.20 -16.76 -25.13
N GLU A 200 -20.12 -17.18 -26.01
CA GLU A 200 -19.85 -18.21 -27.03
C GLU A 200 -18.68 -17.82 -27.94
N GLN A 201 -18.57 -16.54 -28.32
CA GLN A 201 -17.45 -16.06 -29.12
C GLN A 201 -16.13 -16.21 -28.37
N ILE A 202 -16.06 -15.79 -27.09
CA ILE A 202 -14.86 -15.92 -26.26
C ILE A 202 -14.44 -17.38 -26.13
N ILE A 203 -15.38 -18.29 -25.91
CA ILE A 203 -15.12 -19.73 -25.78
C ILE A 203 -14.60 -20.32 -27.10
N ARG A 204 -15.14 -19.90 -28.25
CA ARG A 204 -14.65 -20.35 -29.56
C ARG A 204 -13.22 -19.87 -29.85
N GLU A 205 -12.90 -18.61 -29.46
CA GLU A 205 -11.58 -18.00 -29.66
C GLU A 205 -10.51 -18.55 -28.70
N ALA A 206 -10.92 -18.99 -27.51
CA ALA A 206 -10.03 -19.52 -26.47
C ALA A 206 -10.66 -20.75 -25.78
N PRO A 207 -10.72 -21.90 -26.48
CA PRO A 207 -11.39 -23.11 -25.99
C PRO A 207 -10.73 -23.73 -24.77
N GLU A 208 -9.48 -23.38 -24.47
CA GLU A 208 -8.77 -23.83 -23.26
C GLU A 208 -9.02 -22.90 -22.06
N SER A 209 -9.85 -21.86 -22.21
CA SER A 209 -10.20 -20.97 -21.08
C SER A 209 -10.98 -21.76 -20.03
N TYR A 210 -10.52 -21.63 -18.78
CA TYR A 210 -11.25 -22.19 -17.64
C TYR A 210 -12.52 -21.35 -17.41
N TYR A 211 -13.63 -22.03 -17.25
CA TYR A 211 -14.91 -21.45 -16.81
C TYR A 211 -15.67 -22.56 -16.08
N SER A 212 -16.53 -22.21 -15.15
CA SER A 212 -17.42 -23.17 -14.55
C SER A 212 -18.38 -23.68 -15.62
N LYS A 213 -18.20 -24.93 -16.04
CA LYS A 213 -19.06 -25.56 -17.04
C LYS A 213 -20.52 -25.57 -16.57
N ILE A 214 -20.71 -25.80 -15.29
CA ILE A 214 -22.03 -25.91 -14.68
C ILE A 214 -22.76 -24.57 -14.70
N THR A 215 -22.11 -23.49 -14.26
CA THR A 215 -22.67 -22.13 -14.30
C THR A 215 -22.99 -21.71 -15.75
N LEU A 216 -22.13 -22.10 -16.70
CA LEU A 216 -22.38 -21.85 -18.11
C LEU A 216 -23.57 -22.66 -18.63
N GLU A 217 -23.72 -23.92 -18.27
CA GLU A 217 -24.87 -24.78 -18.62
C GLU A 217 -26.16 -24.24 -18.04
N MET A 218 -26.16 -23.77 -16.79
CA MET A 218 -27.30 -23.08 -16.17
C MET A 218 -27.76 -21.88 -17.00
N TYR A 219 -26.81 -21.03 -17.39
CA TYR A 219 -27.12 -19.86 -18.21
C TYR A 219 -27.62 -20.25 -19.59
N ARG A 220 -27.06 -21.30 -20.20
CA ARG A 220 -27.47 -21.85 -21.48
C ARG A 220 -28.92 -22.34 -21.46
N ILE A 221 -29.35 -23.06 -20.41
CA ILE A 221 -30.76 -23.49 -20.27
C ILE A 221 -31.70 -22.31 -20.45
N SER A 222 -31.43 -21.19 -19.78
CA SER A 222 -32.24 -19.97 -19.91
C SER A 222 -32.21 -19.39 -21.33
N CYS A 223 -31.07 -19.37 -21.98
CA CYS A 223 -30.90 -18.82 -23.31
C CYS A 223 -31.63 -19.67 -24.37
N GLU A 224 -31.57 -21.00 -24.27
CA GLU A 224 -32.31 -21.91 -25.15
C GLU A 224 -33.83 -21.74 -25.00
N LEU A 225 -34.32 -21.57 -23.76
CA LEU A 225 -35.73 -21.24 -23.52
C LEU A 225 -36.14 -19.92 -24.18
N LEU A 226 -35.33 -18.89 -24.04
CA LEU A 226 -35.60 -17.58 -24.63
C LEU A 226 -35.62 -17.59 -26.16
N GLN A 227 -34.88 -18.51 -26.77
CA GLN A 227 -34.83 -18.74 -28.21
C GLN A 227 -35.99 -19.63 -28.70
N GLY A 228 -36.80 -20.19 -27.81
CA GLY A 228 -37.89 -21.09 -28.12
C GLY A 228 -37.45 -22.55 -28.33
N HIS A 229 -36.23 -22.92 -27.95
CA HIS A 229 -35.69 -24.27 -28.07
C HIS A 229 -36.00 -25.09 -26.81
N GLU A 230 -37.27 -25.25 -26.49
CA GLU A 230 -37.76 -25.84 -25.25
C GLU A 230 -37.24 -27.28 -25.03
N GLU A 231 -37.21 -28.11 -26.06
CA GLU A 231 -36.72 -29.49 -25.96
C GLU A 231 -35.24 -29.59 -25.55
N GLU A 232 -34.39 -28.70 -26.10
CA GLU A 232 -32.97 -28.66 -25.74
C GLU A 232 -32.78 -28.13 -24.33
N ALA A 233 -33.54 -27.10 -23.92
CA ALA A 233 -33.49 -26.57 -22.54
C ALA A 233 -33.90 -27.65 -21.51
N LEU A 234 -34.96 -28.41 -21.78
CA LEU A 234 -35.39 -29.52 -20.90
C LEU A 234 -34.35 -30.63 -20.80
N LYS A 235 -33.67 -30.98 -21.90
CA LYS A 235 -32.60 -31.95 -21.92
C LYS A 235 -31.40 -31.46 -21.10
N LEU A 236 -30.95 -30.23 -21.30
CA LEU A 236 -29.86 -29.63 -20.54
C LEU A 236 -30.17 -29.56 -19.04
N ALA A 237 -31.41 -29.23 -18.66
CA ALA A 237 -31.86 -29.25 -17.27
C ALA A 237 -31.81 -30.66 -16.66
N ALA A 238 -32.21 -31.69 -17.40
CA ALA A 238 -32.13 -33.07 -16.95
C ALA A 238 -30.66 -33.51 -16.74
N ASP A 239 -29.80 -33.26 -17.72
CA ASP A 239 -28.39 -33.60 -17.68
C ASP A 239 -27.67 -32.88 -16.51
N LEU A 240 -28.03 -31.62 -16.25
CA LEU A 240 -27.48 -30.85 -15.13
C LEU A 240 -27.93 -31.41 -13.77
N LEU A 241 -29.21 -31.69 -13.60
CA LEU A 241 -29.75 -32.28 -12.35
C LEU A 241 -29.15 -33.66 -12.04
N GLU A 242 -28.85 -34.45 -13.06
CA GLU A 242 -28.15 -35.75 -12.88
C GLU A 242 -26.73 -35.50 -12.34
N GLN A 243 -26.00 -34.51 -12.85
CA GLN A 243 -24.67 -34.14 -12.36
C GLN A 243 -24.70 -33.67 -10.91
N LEU A 244 -25.74 -32.92 -10.49
CA LEU A 244 -25.90 -32.43 -9.12
C LEU A 244 -26.12 -33.51 -8.08
N SER A 245 -26.38 -34.74 -8.49
CA SER A 245 -26.40 -35.87 -7.58
C SER A 245 -25.00 -36.19 -7.02
N ASP A 246 -23.93 -35.82 -7.73
CA ASP A 246 -22.57 -35.84 -7.22
C ASP A 246 -22.36 -34.74 -6.16
N ARG A 247 -21.69 -35.11 -5.06
CA ARG A 247 -21.48 -34.17 -3.94
C ARG A 247 -20.55 -33.02 -4.31
N ASP A 248 -19.45 -33.31 -5.00
CA ASP A 248 -18.44 -32.31 -5.34
C ASP A 248 -19.01 -31.31 -6.32
N VAL A 249 -19.81 -31.76 -7.29
CA VAL A 249 -20.51 -30.92 -8.25
C VAL A 249 -21.54 -30.03 -7.56
N PHE A 250 -22.29 -30.55 -6.60
CA PHE A 250 -23.27 -29.79 -5.83
C PHE A 250 -22.60 -28.69 -5.00
N GLU A 251 -21.48 -29.00 -4.34
CA GLU A 251 -20.71 -28.04 -3.57
C GLU A 251 -20.12 -26.92 -4.45
N GLU A 252 -19.74 -27.22 -5.70
CA GLU A 252 -19.22 -26.22 -6.66
C GLU A 252 -20.24 -25.12 -6.99
N ILE A 253 -21.53 -25.45 -7.10
CA ILE A 253 -22.58 -24.49 -7.51
C ILE A 253 -23.51 -24.07 -6.38
N MET A 254 -23.11 -24.29 -5.15
CA MET A 254 -23.99 -24.06 -4.00
C MET A 254 -24.48 -22.60 -3.93
N ASP A 255 -23.63 -21.64 -4.25
CA ASP A 255 -23.99 -20.21 -4.27
C ASP A 255 -24.96 -19.87 -5.43
N GLU A 256 -24.99 -20.66 -6.50
CA GLU A 256 -25.81 -20.49 -7.69
C GLU A 256 -27.14 -21.27 -7.64
N LEU A 257 -27.38 -22.09 -6.63
CA LEU A 257 -28.61 -22.90 -6.51
C LEU A 257 -29.89 -22.05 -6.56
N VAL A 258 -29.84 -20.82 -6.03
CA VAL A 258 -30.98 -19.90 -6.08
C VAL A 258 -31.29 -19.46 -7.50
N ILE A 259 -30.25 -19.22 -8.30
CA ILE A 259 -30.38 -18.87 -9.73
C ILE A 259 -30.94 -20.06 -10.49
N LEU A 260 -30.38 -21.25 -10.27
CA LEU A 260 -30.85 -22.49 -10.90
C LEU A 260 -32.33 -22.75 -10.57
N ALA A 261 -32.72 -22.61 -9.30
CA ALA A 261 -34.12 -22.78 -8.90
C ALA A 261 -35.06 -21.81 -9.64
N GLY A 262 -34.65 -20.52 -9.77
CA GLY A 262 -35.41 -19.53 -10.55
C GLY A 262 -35.50 -19.87 -12.04
N ILE A 263 -34.43 -20.43 -12.64
CA ILE A 263 -34.45 -20.91 -14.03
C ILE A 263 -35.40 -22.08 -14.20
N LEU A 264 -35.35 -23.06 -13.30
CA LEU A 264 -36.18 -24.25 -13.37
C LEU A 264 -37.69 -23.95 -13.08
N GLU A 265 -37.95 -22.87 -12.31
CA GLU A 265 -39.34 -22.43 -12.03
C GLU A 265 -40.11 -22.00 -13.29
N ILE A 266 -39.41 -21.43 -14.28
CA ILE A 266 -40.02 -20.98 -15.54
C ILE A 266 -40.18 -22.09 -16.58
N LEU A 267 -39.62 -23.29 -16.32
CA LEU A 267 -39.83 -24.43 -17.19
C LEU A 267 -41.28 -24.95 -17.12
N PRO A 268 -41.86 -25.46 -18.25
CA PRO A 268 -43.31 -25.67 -18.39
C PRO A 268 -43.94 -26.67 -17.42
N ASP A 269 -43.24 -27.69 -16.95
CA ASP A 269 -43.87 -28.76 -16.19
C ASP A 269 -43.54 -28.81 -14.69
N GLY A 270 -42.70 -27.93 -14.20
CA GLY A 270 -42.29 -27.84 -12.78
C GLY A 270 -41.60 -29.09 -12.24
N LYS A 271 -41.39 -30.11 -13.04
CA LYS A 271 -40.77 -31.39 -12.68
C LYS A 271 -39.31 -31.23 -12.28
N TYR A 272 -38.59 -30.38 -12.99
CA TYR A 272 -37.18 -30.12 -12.78
C TYR A 272 -36.94 -29.30 -11.50
N LEU A 273 -37.80 -28.34 -11.17
CA LEU A 273 -37.78 -27.67 -9.90
C LEU A 273 -38.06 -28.60 -8.72
N GLU A 274 -39.02 -29.53 -8.88
CA GLU A 274 -39.31 -30.57 -7.90
C GLU A 274 -38.10 -31.49 -7.62
N GLU A 275 -37.40 -31.89 -8.68
CA GLU A 275 -36.18 -32.69 -8.58
C GLU A 275 -35.04 -31.92 -7.92
N LEU A 276 -34.84 -30.64 -8.26
CA LEU A 276 -33.83 -29.78 -7.58
C LEU A 276 -34.15 -29.65 -6.08
N ILE A 277 -35.41 -29.38 -5.73
CA ILE A 277 -35.84 -29.30 -4.32
C ILE A 277 -35.54 -30.62 -3.59
N ARG A 278 -35.79 -31.76 -4.20
CA ARG A 278 -35.47 -33.07 -3.64
C ARG A 278 -33.97 -33.25 -3.40
N ILE A 279 -33.12 -32.87 -4.37
CA ILE A 279 -31.67 -32.92 -4.24
C ILE A 279 -31.20 -32.03 -3.09
N ILE A 280 -31.71 -30.81 -3.01
CA ILE A 280 -31.38 -29.84 -1.95
C ILE A 280 -31.75 -30.41 -0.56
N ASP A 281 -32.94 -31.01 -0.42
CA ASP A 281 -33.41 -31.60 0.84
C ASP A 281 -32.57 -32.81 1.28
N GLU A 282 -32.08 -33.61 0.32
CA GLU A 282 -31.18 -34.73 0.59
C GLU A 282 -29.77 -34.34 1.01
N LYS A 283 -29.30 -33.16 0.57
CA LYS A 283 -27.96 -32.63 0.86
C LYS A 283 -27.86 -31.83 2.16
N HIS A 284 -29.00 -31.56 2.84
CA HIS A 284 -29.05 -30.90 4.15
C HIS A 284 -28.32 -29.54 4.19
N ILE A 285 -28.77 -28.58 3.36
CA ILE A 285 -28.15 -27.25 3.25
C ILE A 285 -28.50 -26.27 4.39
N GLU A 286 -29.12 -26.72 5.46
CA GLU A 286 -29.57 -25.90 6.58
C GLU A 286 -28.41 -25.16 7.29
N GLU A 287 -27.19 -25.67 7.17
CA GLU A 287 -25.99 -25.00 7.68
C GLU A 287 -25.56 -23.82 6.79
N HIS A 288 -26.01 -23.77 5.53
CA HIS A 288 -25.78 -22.68 4.59
C HIS A 288 -26.93 -21.67 4.62
N TYR A 289 -27.08 -20.98 5.74
CA TYR A 289 -28.23 -20.11 6.03
C TYR A 289 -28.59 -19.14 4.92
N ASN A 290 -27.61 -18.54 4.24
CA ASN A 290 -27.84 -17.59 3.15
C ASN A 290 -28.65 -18.21 2.01
N ILE A 291 -28.22 -19.38 1.57
CA ILE A 291 -28.82 -20.13 0.43
C ILE A 291 -30.20 -20.61 0.82
N PHE A 292 -30.33 -21.19 2.02
CA PHE A 292 -31.62 -21.63 2.55
C PHE A 292 -32.63 -20.49 2.62
N LEU A 293 -32.23 -19.32 3.13
CA LEU A 293 -33.10 -18.15 3.25
C LEU A 293 -33.46 -17.56 1.88
N ASP A 294 -32.55 -17.57 0.92
CA ASP A 294 -32.77 -17.06 -0.43
C ASP A 294 -33.62 -18.02 -1.29
N LEU A 295 -33.60 -19.34 -1.02
CA LEU A 295 -34.46 -20.32 -1.66
C LEU A 295 -35.89 -20.33 -1.10
N TYR A 296 -36.11 -19.76 0.08
CA TYR A 296 -37.42 -19.79 0.75
C TYR A 296 -38.59 -19.30 -0.14
N PRO A 297 -38.50 -18.18 -0.88
CA PRO A 297 -39.62 -17.72 -1.70
C PRO A 297 -40.04 -18.76 -2.75
N ILE A 298 -39.06 -19.33 -3.47
CA ILE A 298 -39.29 -20.29 -4.55
C ILE A 298 -39.88 -21.59 -4.00
N LYS A 299 -39.23 -22.19 -2.98
CA LYS A 299 -39.70 -23.44 -2.39
C LYS A 299 -41.05 -23.30 -1.67
N SER A 300 -41.28 -22.17 -0.99
CA SER A 300 -42.56 -21.92 -0.32
C SER A 300 -43.73 -21.79 -1.33
N GLU A 301 -43.51 -21.10 -2.44
CA GLU A 301 -44.49 -20.97 -3.53
C GLU A 301 -44.75 -22.32 -4.21
N PHE A 302 -43.69 -23.10 -4.44
CA PHE A 302 -43.81 -24.45 -4.99
C PHE A 302 -44.68 -25.34 -4.09
N LEU A 303 -44.41 -25.38 -2.76
CA LEU A 303 -45.16 -26.20 -1.80
C LEU A 303 -46.65 -25.78 -1.75
N GLN A 304 -46.92 -24.47 -1.80
CA GLN A 304 -48.31 -23.95 -1.87
C GLN A 304 -49.03 -24.35 -3.17
N LYS A 305 -48.36 -24.20 -4.31
CA LYS A 305 -48.95 -24.61 -5.63
C LYS A 305 -49.25 -26.12 -5.68
N LYS A 306 -48.46 -26.94 -5.03
CA LYS A 306 -48.65 -28.40 -4.92
C LYS A 306 -49.68 -28.80 -3.85
N GLY A 307 -50.20 -27.88 -3.05
CA GLY A 307 -51.13 -28.13 -1.95
C GLY A 307 -50.52 -28.87 -0.75
N LEU A 308 -49.21 -28.88 -0.61
CA LEU A 308 -48.45 -29.54 0.44
C LEU A 308 -48.41 -28.64 1.71
N THR A 309 -49.57 -28.52 2.36
CA THR A 309 -49.79 -27.55 3.46
C THR A 309 -48.92 -27.80 4.67
N TRP A 310 -48.69 -29.07 5.05
CA TRP A 310 -47.90 -29.40 6.22
C TRP A 310 -46.42 -29.20 6.00
N GLU A 311 -45.92 -29.52 4.84
CA GLU A 311 -44.53 -29.29 4.38
C GLU A 311 -44.27 -27.78 4.30
N TYR A 312 -45.22 -27.00 3.81
CA TYR A 312 -45.12 -25.56 3.79
C TYR A 312 -45.02 -24.95 5.20
N ILE A 313 -45.87 -25.41 6.14
CA ILE A 313 -45.84 -24.92 7.53
C ILE A 313 -44.51 -25.28 8.19
N ASP A 314 -44.03 -26.53 8.00
CA ASP A 314 -42.77 -26.98 8.59
C ASP A 314 -41.57 -26.22 8.01
N TYR A 315 -41.52 -26.05 6.69
CA TYR A 315 -40.49 -25.27 6.02
C TYR A 315 -40.49 -23.80 6.44
N THR A 316 -41.68 -23.20 6.62
CA THR A 316 -41.81 -21.85 7.14
C THR A 316 -41.29 -21.73 8.58
N ARG A 317 -41.51 -22.74 9.44
CA ARG A 317 -40.95 -22.77 10.80
C ARG A 317 -39.42 -22.83 10.75
N GLN A 318 -38.87 -23.76 9.96
CA GLN A 318 -37.43 -23.86 9.77
C GLN A 318 -36.82 -22.54 9.27
N TYR A 319 -37.47 -21.85 8.35
CA TYR A 319 -37.06 -20.52 7.87
C TYR A 319 -36.92 -19.52 9.01
N PHE A 320 -37.90 -19.40 9.90
CA PHE A 320 -37.83 -18.46 11.00
C PHE A 320 -36.76 -18.83 12.03
N ASP A 321 -36.59 -20.12 12.34
CA ASP A 321 -35.55 -20.60 13.27
C ASP A 321 -34.15 -20.29 12.70
N ILE A 322 -33.93 -20.57 11.42
CA ILE A 322 -32.67 -20.27 10.72
C ILE A 322 -32.46 -18.76 10.60
N TYR A 323 -33.52 -17.99 10.29
CA TYR A 323 -33.44 -16.54 10.20
C TYR A 323 -33.03 -15.90 11.53
N GLU A 324 -33.57 -16.34 12.66
CA GLU A 324 -33.17 -15.85 13.98
C GLU A 324 -31.72 -16.18 14.31
N LYS A 325 -31.28 -17.42 13.99
CA LYS A 325 -29.88 -17.85 14.19
C LYS A 325 -28.94 -17.00 13.33
N TYR A 326 -29.25 -16.83 12.06
CA TYR A 326 -28.53 -16.00 11.11
C TYR A 326 -28.42 -14.53 11.56
N GLN A 327 -29.51 -13.94 12.06
CA GLN A 327 -29.49 -12.56 12.58
C GLN A 327 -28.61 -12.42 13.83
N ARG A 328 -28.53 -13.45 14.66
CA ARG A 328 -27.65 -13.48 15.84
C ARG A 328 -26.19 -13.50 15.42
N GLU A 329 -25.82 -14.43 14.54
CA GLU A 329 -24.44 -14.56 14.03
C GLU A 329 -23.99 -13.32 13.30
N ASN A 330 -24.84 -12.69 12.48
CA ASN A 330 -24.55 -11.44 11.82
C ASN A 330 -24.31 -10.28 12.78
N ARG A 331 -25.08 -10.22 13.87
CA ARG A 331 -24.89 -9.19 14.89
C ARG A 331 -23.53 -9.36 15.58
N GLU A 332 -23.16 -10.58 15.93
CA GLU A 332 -21.85 -10.89 16.52
C GLU A 332 -20.71 -10.56 15.55
N ALA A 333 -20.83 -10.95 14.27
CA ALA A 333 -19.86 -10.61 13.25
C ALA A 333 -19.71 -9.09 13.06
N LEU A 334 -20.82 -8.33 13.08
CA LEU A 334 -20.80 -6.88 12.99
C LEU A 334 -20.08 -6.23 14.18
N ILE A 335 -20.33 -6.73 15.38
CA ILE A 335 -19.64 -6.26 16.61
C ILE A 335 -18.12 -6.49 16.45
N ASN A 336 -17.71 -7.68 16.04
CA ASN A 336 -16.30 -8.02 15.84
C ASN A 336 -15.62 -7.12 14.81
N VAL A 337 -16.32 -6.79 13.71
CA VAL A 337 -15.80 -5.87 12.68
C VAL A 337 -15.66 -4.45 13.20
N ILE A 338 -16.65 -3.96 13.98
CA ILE A 338 -16.57 -2.63 14.60
C ILE A 338 -15.40 -2.57 15.59
N GLU A 339 -15.21 -3.62 16.38
CA GLU A 339 -14.05 -3.70 17.30
C GLU A 339 -12.73 -3.73 16.54
N LEU A 340 -12.65 -4.49 15.44
CA LEU A 340 -11.46 -4.56 14.59
C LEU A 340 -11.15 -3.20 13.95
N GLN A 341 -12.15 -2.50 13.42
CA GLN A 341 -11.99 -1.16 12.87
C GLN A 341 -11.52 -0.14 13.94
N ASN A 342 -12.05 -0.26 15.15
CA ASN A 342 -11.61 0.59 16.27
C ASN A 342 -10.16 0.29 16.66
N ARG A 343 -9.74 -0.98 16.69
CA ARG A 343 -8.33 -1.36 16.91
C ARG A 343 -7.43 -0.80 15.83
N LEU A 344 -7.81 -0.94 14.55
CA LEU A 344 -7.08 -0.36 13.41
C LEU A 344 -6.91 1.16 13.53
N LYS A 345 -7.99 1.85 13.88
CA LYS A 345 -7.95 3.30 14.06
C LYS A 345 -6.98 3.70 15.18
N ASN A 346 -7.00 2.97 16.30
CA ASN A 346 -6.09 3.22 17.42
C ASN A 346 -4.63 2.93 17.03
N VAL A 347 -4.33 1.80 16.40
CA VAL A 347 -2.98 1.46 15.91
C VAL A 347 -2.48 2.51 14.93
N THR A 348 -3.33 2.98 14.02
CA THR A 348 -2.96 4.04 13.06
C THR A 348 -2.67 5.36 13.76
N LEU A 349 -3.44 5.71 14.80
CA LEU A 349 -3.24 6.91 15.60
C LEU A 349 -1.93 6.83 16.40
N ASP A 350 -1.70 5.69 17.07
CA ASP A 350 -0.47 5.45 17.84
C ASP A 350 0.76 5.50 16.93
N TRP A 351 0.67 4.91 15.73
CA TRP A 351 1.76 4.94 14.75
C TRP A 351 2.04 6.36 14.24
N THR A 352 1.01 7.17 13.96
CA THR A 352 1.18 8.57 13.58
C THR A 352 1.81 9.41 14.69
N ASN A 353 1.41 9.17 15.94
CA ASN A 353 1.99 9.83 17.11
C ASN A 353 3.44 9.40 17.33
N MET A 354 3.74 8.11 17.20
CA MET A 354 5.11 7.58 17.31
C MET A 354 6.01 8.14 16.20
N LYS A 355 5.52 8.24 14.97
CA LYS A 355 6.27 8.84 13.86
C LYS A 355 6.56 10.32 14.09
N ALA A 356 5.58 11.08 14.58
CA ALA A 356 5.77 12.50 14.92
C ALA A 356 6.79 12.66 16.05
N SER A 357 6.70 11.82 17.09
CA SER A 357 7.67 11.81 18.21
C SER A 357 9.08 11.42 17.76
N ASN A 358 9.22 10.41 16.87
CA ASN A 358 10.51 10.05 16.31
C ASN A 358 11.13 11.17 15.47
N GLN A 359 10.32 11.86 14.63
CA GLN A 359 10.80 13.00 13.86
C GLN A 359 11.25 14.16 14.76
N GLU A 360 10.55 14.39 15.85
CA GLU A 360 10.93 15.39 16.85
C GLU A 360 12.23 14.99 17.57
N LEU A 361 12.37 13.72 17.97
CA LEU A 361 13.60 13.19 18.56
C LEU A 361 14.79 13.23 17.59
N GLU A 362 14.59 12.88 16.33
CA GLU A 362 15.63 13.00 15.30
C GLU A 362 16.03 14.47 15.08
N SER A 363 15.06 15.38 15.06
CA SER A 363 15.34 16.82 14.93
C SER A 363 16.15 17.35 16.12
N LEU A 364 15.79 16.95 17.35
CA LEU A 364 16.55 17.31 18.56
C LEU A 364 17.94 16.66 18.59
N ALA A 365 18.07 15.43 18.08
CA ALA A 365 19.35 14.73 18.02
C ALA A 365 20.30 15.29 16.95
N MET A 366 19.79 15.94 15.89
CA MET A 366 20.59 16.35 14.73
C MET A 366 20.87 17.86 14.66
N HIS A 367 20.17 18.69 15.43
CA HIS A 367 20.32 20.14 15.38
C HIS A 367 20.81 20.74 16.69
N ASP A 368 21.52 21.84 16.61
CA ASP A 368 21.92 22.65 17.76
C ASP A 368 20.72 23.51 18.22
N GLU A 369 20.33 23.37 19.48
CA GLU A 369 19.13 24.01 20.03
C GLU A 369 19.20 25.55 19.98
N LEU A 370 20.39 26.14 20.13
CA LEU A 370 20.55 27.58 20.13
C LEU A 370 20.45 28.18 18.72
N THR A 371 21.13 27.58 17.77
CA THR A 371 21.32 28.14 16.44
C THR A 371 20.43 27.54 15.38
N GLY A 372 19.88 26.32 15.61
CA GLY A 372 19.08 25.57 14.65
C GLY A 372 19.87 25.10 13.42
N LEU A 373 21.19 25.21 13.42
CA LEU A 373 22.09 24.56 12.46
C LEU A 373 22.28 23.10 12.84
N ALA A 374 22.88 22.29 11.96
CA ALA A 374 23.29 20.95 12.30
C ALA A 374 24.24 20.99 13.52
N ASN A 375 24.07 20.02 14.44
CA ASN A 375 24.96 19.86 15.56
C ASN A 375 26.22 19.04 15.19
N ARG A 376 27.13 18.87 16.13
CA ARG A 376 28.39 18.16 15.92
C ARG A 376 28.21 16.70 15.53
N THR A 377 27.16 16.04 16.02
CA THR A 377 26.86 14.63 15.70
C THR A 377 26.44 14.49 14.25
N PHE A 378 25.48 15.27 13.81
CA PHE A 378 25.01 15.27 12.42
C PHE A 378 26.11 15.74 11.45
N LEU A 379 26.92 16.72 11.86
CA LEU A 379 28.08 17.16 11.08
C LEU A 379 29.05 16.01 10.81
N HIS A 380 29.34 15.18 11.80
CA HIS A 380 30.27 14.05 11.63
C HIS A 380 29.76 13.03 10.62
N GLU A 381 28.48 12.65 10.73
CA GLU A 381 27.84 11.72 9.78
C GLU A 381 27.84 12.30 8.36
N TYR A 382 27.48 13.58 8.22
CA TYR A 382 27.45 14.25 6.92
C TYR A 382 28.84 14.43 6.32
N LEU A 383 29.86 14.71 7.13
CA LEU A 383 31.26 14.83 6.70
C LEU A 383 31.77 13.50 6.13
N THR A 384 31.55 12.40 6.83
CA THR A 384 31.93 11.06 6.39
C THR A 384 31.26 10.69 5.06
N SER A 385 29.95 10.84 4.97
CA SER A 385 29.22 10.51 3.74
C SER A 385 29.60 11.42 2.55
N SER A 386 29.83 12.70 2.80
CA SER A 386 30.28 13.66 1.77
C SER A 386 31.69 13.36 1.29
N PHE A 387 32.56 12.91 2.19
CA PHE A 387 33.94 12.52 1.86
C PHE A 387 33.96 11.28 0.97
N GLU A 388 33.20 10.22 1.34
CA GLU A 388 33.05 9.00 0.56
C GLU A 388 32.52 9.30 -0.84
N HIS A 389 31.45 10.09 -0.94
CA HIS A 389 30.86 10.49 -2.23
C HIS A 389 31.87 11.28 -3.08
N ALA A 390 32.57 12.28 -2.53
CA ALA A 390 33.54 13.07 -3.26
C ALA A 390 34.76 12.23 -3.70
N TYR A 391 35.12 11.19 -2.94
CA TYR A 391 36.18 10.24 -3.31
C TYR A 391 35.75 9.36 -4.47
N GLU A 392 34.55 8.77 -4.44
CA GLU A 392 34.02 7.90 -5.47
C GLU A 392 33.82 8.65 -6.79
N GLU A 393 33.22 9.84 -6.75
CA GLU A 393 32.91 10.66 -7.92
C GLU A 393 34.09 11.53 -8.40
N HIS A 394 35.23 11.49 -7.70
CA HIS A 394 36.42 12.32 -8.00
C HIS A 394 36.10 13.83 -8.03
N GLU A 395 35.22 14.27 -7.13
CA GLU A 395 34.76 15.64 -7.01
C GLU A 395 35.58 16.45 -5.97
N LEU A 396 35.57 17.79 -6.15
CA LEU A 396 36.14 18.69 -5.17
C LEU A 396 35.29 18.69 -3.90
N MET A 397 35.97 18.52 -2.77
CA MET A 397 35.43 18.71 -1.43
C MET A 397 36.13 19.87 -0.72
N GLY A 398 35.38 20.73 -0.07
CA GLY A 398 35.88 21.81 0.77
C GLY A 398 35.41 21.68 2.20
N VAL A 399 36.30 21.96 3.15
CA VAL A 399 35.97 22.13 4.56
C VAL A 399 36.40 23.52 4.98
N GLU A 400 35.48 24.26 5.59
CA GLU A 400 35.71 25.57 6.18
C GLU A 400 35.46 25.49 7.68
N LEU A 401 36.41 25.93 8.47
CA LEU A 401 36.24 26.24 9.87
C LEU A 401 36.16 27.79 10.04
N MET A 402 35.16 28.22 10.76
CA MET A 402 34.89 29.62 11.05
C MET A 402 34.73 29.81 12.55
N ASP A 403 35.32 30.88 13.07
CA ASP A 403 35.31 31.23 14.50
C ASP A 403 35.01 32.75 14.65
N ILE A 404 34.29 33.09 15.72
CA ILE A 404 33.94 34.47 16.01
C ILE A 404 35.11 35.14 16.74
N ASP A 405 35.64 36.20 16.14
CA ASP A 405 36.79 36.90 16.68
C ASP A 405 36.49 37.56 18.04
N PHE A 406 37.34 37.23 19.07
CA PHE A 406 37.21 37.75 20.41
C PHE A 406 35.85 37.50 21.09
N PHE A 407 35.21 36.33 20.81
CA PHE A 407 33.87 36.06 21.31
C PHE A 407 33.82 35.90 22.85
N LYS A 408 34.90 35.46 23.46
CA LYS A 408 35.00 35.44 24.93
C LYS A 408 34.90 36.82 25.51
N GLU A 409 35.69 37.80 24.97
CA GLU A 409 35.68 39.18 25.38
C GLU A 409 34.34 39.86 25.12
N TYR A 410 33.65 39.44 24.05
CA TYR A 410 32.29 39.87 23.76
C TYR A 410 31.33 39.40 24.88
N ASN A 411 31.36 38.14 25.25
CA ASN A 411 30.53 37.58 26.32
C ASN A 411 30.82 38.23 27.67
N ASP A 412 32.11 38.43 27.98
CA ASP A 412 32.54 39.06 29.23
C ASP A 412 32.07 40.51 29.34
N HIS A 413 31.94 41.22 28.22
CA HIS A 413 31.52 42.62 28.20
C HIS A 413 29.99 42.81 28.07
N TYR A 414 29.31 42.05 27.19
CA TYR A 414 27.89 42.21 26.88
C TYR A 414 26.97 41.18 27.55
N GLY A 415 27.57 40.17 28.16
CA GLY A 415 26.85 39.06 28.81
C GLY A 415 26.48 37.94 27.85
N HIS A 416 26.26 36.71 28.41
CA HIS A 416 25.98 35.50 27.64
C HIS A 416 24.70 35.60 26.80
N LEU A 417 23.67 36.35 27.24
CA LEU A 417 22.46 36.54 26.43
C LEU A 417 22.73 37.31 25.12
N ALA A 418 23.65 38.26 25.16
CA ALA A 418 24.08 38.97 23.96
C ALA A 418 24.93 38.07 23.06
N GLY A 419 25.76 37.20 23.65
CA GLY A 419 26.51 36.18 22.93
C GLY A 419 25.60 35.19 22.21
N ASP A 420 24.54 34.71 22.87
CA ASP A 420 23.54 33.82 22.26
C ASP A 420 22.83 34.47 21.07
N GLN A 421 22.51 35.78 21.19
CA GLN A 421 21.93 36.55 20.06
C GLN A 421 22.92 36.72 18.91
N CYS A 422 24.19 36.91 19.23
CA CYS A 422 25.28 36.98 18.25
C CYS A 422 25.40 35.64 17.49
N LEU A 423 25.46 34.54 18.21
CA LEU A 423 25.49 33.19 17.63
C LEU A 423 24.29 32.94 16.72
N LYS A 424 23.06 33.30 17.16
CA LYS A 424 21.84 33.18 16.35
C LYS A 424 21.88 34.03 15.08
N ALA A 425 22.42 35.23 15.17
CA ALA A 425 22.53 36.14 14.02
C ALA A 425 23.51 35.58 12.97
N ILE A 426 24.67 35.07 13.41
CA ILE A 426 25.66 34.46 12.53
C ILE A 426 25.11 33.16 11.92
N ALA A 427 24.45 32.31 12.71
CA ALA A 427 23.78 31.13 12.21
C ALA A 427 22.72 31.50 11.15
N GLY A 428 22.04 32.61 11.31
CA GLY A 428 21.12 33.15 10.31
C GLY A 428 21.78 33.54 8.97
N VAL A 429 23.04 33.97 9.00
CA VAL A 429 23.86 34.20 7.79
C VAL A 429 24.20 32.86 7.13
N LEU A 430 24.70 31.92 7.91
CA LEU A 430 25.09 30.60 7.40
C LEU A 430 23.92 29.82 6.81
N ARG A 431 22.75 29.90 7.44
CA ARG A 431 21.53 29.22 6.97
C ARG A 431 21.12 29.67 5.57
N LYS A 432 21.35 30.94 5.24
CA LYS A 432 21.06 31.51 3.91
C LYS A 432 22.02 30.99 2.83
N GLN A 433 23.18 30.51 3.22
CA GLN A 433 24.17 29.93 2.30
C GLN A 433 23.99 28.44 2.05
N GLN A 434 23.20 27.75 2.87
CA GLN A 434 22.95 26.31 2.72
C GLN A 434 22.29 26.01 1.37
N VAL A 435 22.86 25.02 0.68
CA VAL A 435 22.32 24.49 -0.58
C VAL A 435 22.35 22.95 -0.47
N PRO A 436 21.19 22.29 -0.50
CA PRO A 436 21.12 20.83 -0.38
C PRO A 436 22.09 20.11 -1.31
N GLY A 437 22.88 19.19 -0.77
CA GLY A 437 23.90 18.42 -1.50
C GLY A 437 25.13 19.20 -1.95
N LYS A 438 25.23 20.51 -1.65
CA LYS A 438 26.40 21.36 -2.06
C LYS A 438 27.02 22.16 -0.95
N ILE A 439 26.22 22.76 -0.08
CA ILE A 439 26.70 23.60 1.03
C ILE A 439 25.93 23.17 2.29
N PHE A 440 26.67 22.65 3.25
CA PHE A 440 26.13 22.23 4.54
C PHE A 440 26.81 23.01 5.66
N CYS A 441 26.02 23.56 6.59
CA CYS A 441 26.52 24.38 7.69
C CYS A 441 26.12 23.78 9.02
N ALA A 442 27.08 23.71 9.95
CA ALA A 442 26.89 23.17 11.29
C ALA A 442 27.56 24.06 12.36
N ARG A 443 27.05 23.98 13.59
CA ARG A 443 27.78 24.49 14.74
C ARG A 443 28.70 23.39 15.27
N TYR A 444 30.01 23.64 15.21
CA TYR A 444 31.02 22.67 15.62
C TYR A 444 31.15 22.63 17.15
N GLY A 445 31.08 23.78 17.81
CA GLY A 445 31.10 23.92 19.26
C GLY A 445 31.36 25.36 19.70
N GLY A 446 30.82 25.80 20.84
CA GLY A 446 31.03 27.16 21.33
C GLY A 446 30.72 28.25 20.33
N ASP A 447 31.75 28.94 19.88
CA ASP A 447 31.76 30.02 18.86
C ASP A 447 32.26 29.57 17.48
N GLU A 448 32.46 28.26 17.30
CA GLU A 448 32.98 27.66 16.08
C GLU A 448 31.86 27.07 15.20
N PHE A 449 31.96 27.31 13.92
CA PHE A 449 31.07 26.78 12.88
C PHE A 449 31.88 26.05 11.82
N MET A 450 31.28 25.01 11.24
CA MET A 450 31.88 24.29 10.11
C MET A 450 30.96 24.34 8.91
N ILE A 451 31.54 24.61 7.74
CA ILE A 451 30.85 24.61 6.47
C ILE A 451 31.51 23.57 5.56
N LEU A 452 30.70 22.70 4.97
CA LEU A 452 31.15 21.70 4.01
C LEU A 452 30.67 22.05 2.60
N TYR A 453 31.54 21.86 1.63
CA TYR A 453 31.30 22.12 0.23
C TYR A 453 31.53 20.86 -0.60
N THR A 454 30.57 20.43 -1.42
CA THR A 454 30.65 19.23 -2.26
C THR A 454 30.36 19.55 -3.71
N GLY A 455 31.19 19.07 -4.66
CA GLY A 455 30.98 19.24 -6.09
C GLY A 455 31.01 20.70 -6.58
N MET A 456 31.74 21.58 -5.87
CA MET A 456 31.84 23.01 -6.21
C MET A 456 33.25 23.38 -6.65
N THR A 457 33.35 24.34 -7.57
CA THR A 457 34.67 24.87 -7.98
C THR A 457 35.28 25.76 -6.89
N VAL A 458 36.61 25.83 -6.83
CA VAL A 458 37.34 26.66 -5.85
C VAL A 458 36.86 28.11 -5.85
N GLU A 459 36.59 28.67 -7.05
CA GLU A 459 36.11 30.05 -7.19
C GLU A 459 34.73 30.27 -6.58
N LYS A 460 33.84 29.27 -6.69
CA LYS A 460 32.50 29.32 -6.06
C LYS A 460 32.62 29.23 -4.54
N ILE A 461 33.44 28.29 -4.03
CA ILE A 461 33.68 28.13 -2.58
C ILE A 461 34.25 29.44 -2.02
N ARG A 462 35.27 30.03 -2.68
CA ARG A 462 35.84 31.31 -2.30
C ARG A 462 34.81 32.42 -2.21
N ARG A 463 33.91 32.53 -3.23
CA ARG A 463 32.82 33.53 -3.22
C ARG A 463 31.87 33.35 -2.05
N VAL A 464 31.50 32.12 -1.73
CA VAL A 464 30.62 31.82 -0.58
C VAL A 464 31.29 32.23 0.73
N ALA A 465 32.55 31.88 0.94
CA ALA A 465 33.31 32.30 2.12
C ALA A 465 33.41 33.86 2.22
N GLU A 466 33.70 34.53 1.10
CA GLU A 466 33.71 36.00 1.02
C GLU A 466 32.32 36.62 1.32
N ASP A 467 31.23 35.98 0.82
CA ASP A 467 29.87 36.42 1.08
C ASP A 467 29.50 36.24 2.56
N ILE A 468 29.90 35.14 3.21
CA ILE A 468 29.71 34.92 4.64
C ILE A 468 30.39 36.06 5.41
N LEU A 469 31.67 36.31 5.16
CA LEU A 469 32.42 37.35 5.85
C LEU A 469 31.76 38.73 5.70
N ARG A 470 31.34 39.08 4.47
CA ARG A 470 30.65 40.33 4.16
C ARG A 470 29.30 40.45 4.86
N GLU A 471 28.50 39.37 4.85
CA GLU A 471 27.17 39.39 5.48
C GLU A 471 27.26 39.44 7.00
N VAL A 472 28.26 38.79 7.62
CA VAL A 472 28.54 38.94 9.07
C VAL A 472 28.88 40.38 9.40
N ARG A 473 29.78 41.05 8.64
CA ARG A 473 30.11 42.46 8.81
C ARG A 473 28.87 43.40 8.67
N LYS A 474 27.93 43.04 7.78
CA LYS A 474 26.67 43.78 7.60
C LYS A 474 25.73 43.70 8.80
N LEU A 475 25.88 42.71 9.68
CA LEU A 475 25.08 42.64 10.90
C LEU A 475 25.34 43.85 11.82
N LYS A 476 26.53 44.47 11.72
CA LYS A 476 26.95 45.64 12.50
C LYS A 476 26.73 45.50 14.01
N LEU A 477 26.92 44.24 14.53
CA LEU A 477 26.84 43.99 15.95
C LEU A 477 28.04 44.69 16.65
N PRO A 478 27.85 45.67 17.55
CA PRO A 478 28.94 46.39 18.17
C PRO A 478 29.85 45.46 18.97
N HIS A 479 31.17 45.61 18.87
CA HIS A 479 32.15 44.85 19.66
C HIS A 479 33.30 45.79 20.11
N GLU A 480 33.02 46.59 21.15
CA GLU A 480 33.95 47.61 21.65
C GLU A 480 35.26 47.02 22.23
N CYS A 481 35.23 45.75 22.65
CA CYS A 481 36.40 45.06 23.24
C CYS A 481 37.23 44.28 22.21
N SER A 482 36.86 44.35 20.92
CA SER A 482 37.62 43.65 19.87
C SER A 482 38.83 44.48 19.42
N ASN A 483 39.97 43.84 19.31
CA ASN A 483 41.21 44.45 18.82
C ASN A 483 41.32 44.47 17.27
N CYS A 484 40.39 43.84 16.54
CA CYS A 484 40.46 43.73 15.08
C CYS A 484 39.33 44.49 14.33
N SER A 485 38.23 44.81 15.01
CA SER A 485 37.08 45.49 14.39
C SER A 485 36.19 46.09 15.46
N ASN A 486 35.54 47.28 15.18
CA ASN A 486 34.51 47.86 16.06
C ASN A 486 33.19 47.06 16.07
N TYR A 487 33.07 46.05 15.22
CA TYR A 487 31.91 45.16 15.09
C TYR A 487 32.35 43.73 15.18
N VAL A 488 31.41 42.84 15.50
CA VAL A 488 31.62 41.37 15.45
C VAL A 488 32.14 40.99 14.07
N SER A 489 33.24 40.27 14.07
CA SER A 489 33.86 39.71 12.88
C SER A 489 34.16 38.22 13.04
N VAL A 490 34.50 37.58 11.96
CA VAL A 490 34.83 36.13 11.94
C VAL A 490 36.13 35.91 11.20
N SER A 491 36.88 34.92 11.66
CA SER A 491 38.03 34.39 10.96
C SER A 491 37.64 33.03 10.31
N GLN A 492 38.15 32.82 9.09
CA GLN A 492 37.79 31.62 8.31
C GLN A 492 39.06 30.91 7.81
N GLY A 493 39.09 29.60 7.96
CA GLY A 493 40.12 28.73 7.37
C GLY A 493 39.42 27.74 6.40
N VAL A 494 39.79 27.81 5.13
CA VAL A 494 39.13 27.02 4.06
C VAL A 494 40.13 26.11 3.36
N PHE A 495 39.91 24.82 3.40
CA PHE A 495 40.71 23.83 2.68
C PHE A 495 39.88 23.14 1.61
N VAL A 496 40.39 23.08 0.37
CA VAL A 496 39.68 22.50 -0.78
C VAL A 496 40.59 21.55 -1.53
N ARG A 497 40.15 20.31 -1.71
CA ARG A 497 40.89 19.27 -2.44
C ARG A 497 39.94 18.19 -3.00
N ILE A 498 40.39 17.42 -4.00
CA ILE A 498 39.78 16.14 -4.33
C ILE A 498 40.32 15.08 -3.39
N PRO A 499 39.49 14.31 -2.67
CA PRO A 499 39.96 13.20 -1.84
C PRO A 499 40.73 12.17 -2.67
N VAL A 500 41.84 11.65 -2.13
CA VAL A 500 42.68 10.62 -2.79
C VAL A 500 42.87 9.44 -1.87
N GLY A 501 43.27 8.28 -2.39
CA GLY A 501 43.27 6.99 -1.70
C GLY A 501 43.96 6.91 -0.31
N ASN A 502 44.82 7.88 0.06
CA ASN A 502 45.44 7.97 1.36
C ASN A 502 44.86 9.09 2.22
N SER A 503 43.87 9.83 1.77
CA SER A 503 43.22 10.91 2.52
C SER A 503 42.17 10.33 3.46
N LYS A 504 42.00 11.01 4.60
CA LYS A 504 40.89 10.78 5.52
C LYS A 504 40.13 12.06 5.73
N GLU A 505 38.86 11.96 6.11
CA GLU A 505 37.99 13.09 6.37
C GLU A 505 38.58 14.09 7.38
N TRP A 506 39.22 13.58 8.41
CA TRP A 506 39.85 14.42 9.43
C TRP A 506 41.09 15.19 8.93
N ASP A 507 41.75 14.78 7.84
CA ASP A 507 42.83 15.55 7.20
C ASP A 507 42.32 16.90 6.70
N PHE A 508 41.08 16.93 6.16
CA PHE A 508 40.45 18.17 5.69
C PHE A 508 40.13 19.10 6.85
N THR A 509 39.57 18.55 7.93
CA THR A 509 39.25 19.34 9.13
C THR A 509 40.51 19.90 9.77
N SER A 510 41.58 19.08 9.95
CA SER A 510 42.83 19.51 10.51
C SER A 510 43.50 20.61 9.66
N ARG A 511 43.43 20.51 8.34
CA ARG A 511 44.01 21.54 7.47
C ARG A 511 43.17 22.84 7.49
N ALA A 512 41.86 22.76 7.60
CA ALA A 512 41.03 23.93 7.78
C ALA A 512 41.32 24.63 9.12
N ASP A 513 41.57 23.88 10.18
CA ASP A 513 41.98 24.42 11.49
C ASP A 513 43.34 25.09 11.44
N ASP A 514 44.37 24.50 10.80
CA ASP A 514 45.68 25.12 10.58
C ASP A 514 45.53 26.51 9.86
N LEU A 515 44.63 26.59 8.86
CA LEU A 515 44.35 27.80 8.11
C LEU A 515 43.59 28.85 8.95
N LEU A 516 42.64 28.41 9.78
CA LEU A 516 41.93 29.25 10.72
C LEU A 516 42.91 29.86 11.76
N TYR A 517 43.76 29.02 12.33
CA TYR A 517 44.82 29.51 13.24
C TYR A 517 45.73 30.54 12.59
N LYS A 518 46.13 30.32 11.34
CA LYS A 518 46.90 31.27 10.54
C LYS A 518 46.13 32.58 10.33
N THR A 519 44.83 32.52 10.02
CA THR A 519 43.96 33.68 9.89
C THR A 519 43.94 34.50 11.18
N LYS A 520 43.73 33.81 12.33
CA LYS A 520 43.76 34.46 13.66
C LYS A 520 45.11 35.13 13.99
N SER A 521 46.22 34.50 13.61
CA SER A 521 47.58 35.06 13.84
C SER A 521 47.93 36.22 12.92
N CYS A 522 47.33 36.35 11.74
CA CYS A 522 47.59 37.40 10.75
C CYS A 522 46.65 38.61 10.86
N GLY A 523 45.93 38.76 11.98
CA GLY A 523 45.11 39.98 12.24
C GLY A 523 43.63 39.73 12.30
N ARG A 524 43.13 38.48 12.11
CA ARG A 524 41.71 38.11 12.17
C ARG A 524 40.85 38.76 11.08
N ASN A 525 39.53 38.64 11.22
CA ASN A 525 38.53 39.30 10.32
C ASN A 525 38.85 39.10 8.84
N SER A 526 39.24 37.89 8.44
CA SER A 526 39.74 37.54 7.10
C SER A 526 39.58 36.04 6.79
N ILE A 527 39.98 35.66 5.60
CA ILE A 527 39.88 34.30 5.09
C ILE A 527 41.27 33.80 4.68
N CYS A 528 41.66 32.63 5.13
CA CYS A 528 42.81 31.92 4.58
C CYS A 528 42.31 30.68 3.82
N LEU A 529 42.56 30.62 2.51
CA LEU A 529 42.13 29.55 1.64
C LEU A 529 43.35 28.81 1.04
N SER A 530 43.38 27.50 1.15
CA SER A 530 44.41 26.64 0.55
C SER A 530 43.83 25.58 -0.36
N THR A 531 44.56 25.33 -1.47
CA THR A 531 44.23 24.26 -2.43
C THR A 531 45.52 23.55 -2.86
N GLU A 532 45.47 22.41 -3.51
CA GLU A 532 46.67 21.74 -4.07
C GLU A 532 47.48 22.60 -5.05
N ARG A 533 46.82 23.48 -5.77
CA ARG A 533 47.46 24.39 -6.78
C ARG A 533 48.00 25.67 -6.19
N PHE A 534 47.50 26.10 -5.03
CA PHE A 534 47.83 27.36 -4.41
C PHE A 534 48.26 27.13 -2.96
N ARG A 535 49.54 27.20 -2.67
CA ARG A 535 50.02 27.21 -1.29
C ARG A 535 49.50 28.49 -0.62
N ASP A 536 48.63 28.32 0.37
CA ASP A 536 48.15 29.31 1.35
C ASP A 536 47.94 30.72 0.81
N LYS A 537 46.83 30.97 0.09
CA LYS A 537 46.46 32.33 -0.28
C LYS A 537 45.69 33.00 0.86
N PHE A 538 46.26 34.08 1.37
CA PHE A 538 45.56 35.04 2.23
C PHE A 538 44.62 35.87 1.34
N ILE A 539 43.36 35.89 1.69
CA ILE A 539 42.38 36.79 1.03
C ILE A 539 41.97 37.79 2.10
N GLU A 540 42.64 38.93 2.12
CA GLU A 540 42.23 40.08 2.90
C GLU A 540 41.14 40.83 2.13
N ILE A 541 39.90 40.82 2.62
CA ILE A 541 38.80 41.63 2.08
C ILE A 541 38.77 42.89 2.92
N LYS A 542 39.27 44.02 2.35
CA LYS A 542 39.18 45.34 2.93
C LYS A 542 37.75 45.87 2.92
#